data_428b6e9c1c7c31166df2206d159b575a
#
_entry.id   428b6e9c1c7c31166df2206d159b575a
#
_cell.length_a   1.000
_cell.length_b   1.000
_cell.length_c   1.000
_cell.angle_alpha   90.00
_cell.angle_beta   90.00
_cell.angle_gamma   90.00
#
_symmetry.space_group_name_H-M   'P 1'
#
loop_
_entity.id
_entity.type
_entity.pdbx_description
1 polymer ?
#
loop_
_entity_poly.entity_id
_entity_poly.type
_entity_poly.pdbx_seq_one_letter_code
_entity_poly.pdbx_strand_id
1 'polypeptide(L)'
;MTVHHPALLIHRLAHAFWRIKLYWLGRFISHIGRWFTGIEIHPGATIGRRVFIDHGMGVVIGETAIIEDDCTLYHGVTLGGTSWNKGKRHPTLKQGVVVGAGAKILGPITIGRGAKIGSNAVVVKDVPPGATVVGIPGRIVAKQDMALTEQRQQMAKKFGFDAYAVSSDNPDPVANAMGRMLDHMHFLDNKVTELCQSVNKLGGNVCGIMPEITIEDEAFIQAERDAAEHRKKAVDAFDPTI
;
A
#
# COMPACT_ATOMS: atom_id res chain seq x y z
N MET A 1 0.32 -23.58 14.25
CA MET A 1 1.76 -23.72 14.56
C MET A 1 2.31 -22.34 14.86
N THR A 2 2.55 -22.01 16.13
CA THR A 2 3.20 -20.75 16.52
C THR A 2 4.71 -20.95 16.36
N VAL A 3 5.24 -20.59 15.19
CA VAL A 3 6.69 -20.52 15.01
C VAL A 3 7.19 -19.34 15.83
N HIS A 4 7.65 -19.63 17.05
CA HIS A 4 8.33 -18.61 17.85
C HIS A 4 9.64 -18.27 17.16
N HIS A 5 9.68 -17.12 16.48
CA HIS A 5 10.88 -16.68 15.81
C HIS A 5 12.01 -16.51 16.85
N PRO A 6 13.20 -17.14 16.67
CA PRO A 6 14.26 -17.11 17.66
C PRO A 6 14.67 -15.69 18.09
N ALA A 7 14.56 -14.70 17.17
CA ALA A 7 14.82 -13.29 17.50
C ALA A 7 13.91 -12.75 18.62
N LEU A 8 12.62 -13.12 18.63
CA LEU A 8 11.68 -12.69 19.66
C LEU A 8 11.99 -13.35 21.03
N LEU A 9 12.42 -14.59 21.04
CA LEU A 9 12.85 -15.26 22.27
C LEU A 9 14.08 -14.61 22.88
N ILE A 10 15.11 -14.34 22.06
CA ILE A 10 16.33 -13.64 22.48
C ILE A 10 15.98 -12.23 22.96
N HIS A 11 15.08 -11.52 22.26
CA HIS A 11 14.61 -10.21 22.69
C HIS A 11 13.91 -10.26 24.06
N ARG A 12 13.04 -11.25 24.32
CA ARG A 12 12.37 -11.39 25.64
C ARG A 12 13.39 -11.51 26.78
N LEU A 13 14.46 -12.28 26.56
CA LEU A 13 15.54 -12.41 27.52
C LEU A 13 16.29 -11.07 27.68
N ALA A 14 16.71 -10.44 26.58
CA ALA A 14 17.39 -9.15 26.59
C ALA A 14 16.55 -8.06 27.28
N HIS A 15 15.25 -8.03 27.02
CA HIS A 15 14.30 -7.10 27.64
C HIS A 15 14.16 -7.31 29.15
N ALA A 16 14.18 -8.56 29.63
CA ALA A 16 14.15 -8.85 31.06
C ALA A 16 15.36 -8.23 31.79
N PHE A 17 16.56 -8.37 31.24
CA PHE A 17 17.77 -7.73 31.78
C PHE A 17 17.69 -6.20 31.69
N TRP A 18 17.14 -5.67 30.60
CA TRP A 18 16.92 -4.22 30.45
C TRP A 18 16.00 -3.65 31.53
N ARG A 19 14.93 -4.34 31.86
CA ARG A 19 13.97 -3.93 32.90
C ARG A 19 14.57 -3.85 34.29
N ILE A 20 15.53 -4.73 34.64
CA ILE A 20 16.26 -4.69 35.91
C ILE A 20 17.52 -3.83 35.85
N LYS A 21 17.59 -2.92 34.82
CA LYS A 21 18.66 -1.93 34.61
C LYS A 21 20.05 -2.52 34.33
N LEU A 22 20.17 -3.80 34.01
CA LEU A 22 21.39 -4.42 33.49
C LEU A 22 21.55 -4.13 31.99
N TYR A 23 21.65 -2.84 31.66
CA TYR A 23 21.61 -2.33 30.28
C TYR A 23 22.70 -2.93 29.38
N TRP A 24 23.93 -3.06 29.91
CA TRP A 24 25.03 -3.63 29.15
C TRP A 24 24.74 -5.07 28.76
N LEU A 25 24.25 -5.91 29.69
CA LEU A 25 23.93 -7.30 29.43
C LEU A 25 22.76 -7.43 28.46
N GLY A 26 21.71 -6.62 28.61
CA GLY A 26 20.59 -6.56 27.66
C GLY A 26 21.06 -6.22 26.25
N ARG A 27 21.94 -5.24 26.09
CA ARG A 27 22.53 -4.88 24.79
C ARG A 27 23.40 -5.98 24.23
N PHE A 28 24.22 -6.60 25.03
CA PHE A 28 25.09 -7.72 24.61
C PHE A 28 24.27 -8.89 24.06
N ILE A 29 23.22 -9.31 24.77
CA ILE A 29 22.32 -10.37 24.33
C ILE A 29 21.61 -9.97 23.02
N SER A 30 21.18 -8.72 22.91
CA SER A 30 20.57 -8.19 21.67
C SER A 30 21.54 -8.25 20.48
N HIS A 31 22.81 -7.94 20.67
CA HIS A 31 23.83 -8.06 19.62
C HIS A 31 24.06 -9.51 19.19
N ILE A 32 24.11 -10.45 20.13
CA ILE A 32 24.16 -11.87 19.82
C ILE A 32 22.94 -12.28 18.99
N GLY A 33 21.72 -11.84 19.39
CA GLY A 33 20.50 -12.09 18.65
C GLY A 33 20.57 -11.60 17.21
N ARG A 34 21.06 -10.38 17.01
CA ARG A 34 21.27 -9.80 15.66
C ARG A 34 22.23 -10.65 14.83
N TRP A 35 23.34 -11.08 15.43
CA TRP A 35 24.34 -11.89 14.73
C TRP A 35 23.78 -13.22 14.23
N PHE A 36 22.96 -13.91 15.07
CA PHE A 36 22.36 -15.19 14.71
C PHE A 36 21.18 -15.10 13.78
N THR A 37 20.37 -14.01 13.84
CA THR A 37 19.08 -13.93 13.16
C THR A 37 19.03 -12.90 12.03
N GLY A 38 20.02 -11.99 11.96
CA GLY A 38 19.98 -10.85 11.06
C GLY A 38 18.92 -9.78 11.41
N ILE A 39 18.31 -9.91 12.61
CA ILE A 39 17.25 -9.01 13.11
C ILE A 39 17.77 -8.20 14.28
N GLU A 40 17.73 -6.88 14.19
CA GLU A 40 18.09 -6.00 15.28
C GLU A 40 16.88 -5.56 16.08
N ILE A 41 16.77 -5.99 17.33
CA ILE A 41 15.72 -5.53 18.24
C ILE A 41 16.40 -4.92 19.47
N HIS A 42 16.15 -3.60 19.69
CA HIS A 42 16.68 -2.97 20.88
C HIS A 42 16.01 -3.56 22.15
N PRO A 43 16.75 -3.91 23.23
CA PRO A 43 16.17 -4.52 24.42
C PRO A 43 15.14 -3.64 25.12
N GLY A 44 15.16 -2.32 24.93
CA GLY A 44 14.15 -1.39 25.43
C GLY A 44 12.81 -1.40 24.68
N ALA A 45 12.75 -2.01 23.49
CA ALA A 45 11.50 -2.08 22.73
C ALA A 45 10.43 -2.91 23.46
N THR A 46 9.17 -2.48 23.35
CA THR A 46 8.03 -3.23 23.89
C THR A 46 7.33 -3.99 22.78
N ILE A 47 7.30 -5.31 22.88
CA ILE A 47 6.69 -6.17 21.85
C ILE A 47 5.59 -7.02 22.47
N GLY A 48 4.40 -6.94 21.91
CA GLY A 48 3.19 -7.67 22.32
C GLY A 48 3.25 -9.17 22.08
N ARG A 49 2.10 -9.81 22.08
CA ARG A 49 1.92 -11.24 21.83
C ARG A 49 1.59 -11.50 20.37
N ARG A 50 1.88 -12.72 19.89
CA ARG A 50 1.54 -13.17 18.53
C ARG A 50 2.05 -12.24 17.44
N VAL A 51 3.14 -11.52 17.71
CA VAL A 51 3.86 -10.76 16.69
C VAL A 51 4.59 -11.75 15.79
N PHE A 52 4.38 -11.63 14.50
CA PHE A 52 4.99 -12.47 13.48
C PHE A 52 6.01 -11.65 12.68
N ILE A 53 7.22 -12.18 12.51
CA ILE A 53 8.26 -11.61 11.67
C ILE A 53 8.54 -12.62 10.55
N ASP A 54 8.18 -12.24 9.33
CA ASP A 54 8.35 -13.09 8.16
C ASP A 54 9.62 -12.71 7.39
N HIS A 55 10.45 -13.73 7.06
CA HIS A 55 11.72 -13.52 6.36
C HIS A 55 12.65 -12.47 7.01
N GLY A 56 12.63 -12.29 8.29
CA GLY A 56 13.06 -11.17 9.14
C GLY A 56 14.42 -10.51 8.88
N MET A 57 15.22 -10.95 7.91
CA MET A 57 16.54 -10.36 7.61
C MET A 57 16.46 -8.85 7.44
N GLY A 58 17.35 -8.12 8.13
CA GLY A 58 17.44 -6.65 8.04
C GLY A 58 16.32 -5.88 8.73
N VAL A 59 15.46 -6.53 9.53
CA VAL A 59 14.50 -5.84 10.40
C VAL A 59 15.26 -5.10 11.50
N VAL A 60 14.89 -3.82 11.74
CA VAL A 60 15.46 -2.98 12.80
C VAL A 60 14.34 -2.38 13.64
N ILE A 61 14.33 -2.68 14.94
CA ILE A 61 13.34 -2.17 15.90
C ILE A 61 14.06 -1.35 16.97
N GLY A 62 13.79 -0.03 16.97
CA GLY A 62 14.44 0.93 17.84
C GLY A 62 13.96 0.90 19.31
N GLU A 63 14.71 1.54 20.20
CA GLU A 63 14.59 1.49 21.65
C GLU A 63 13.19 1.74 22.21
N THR A 64 12.52 2.79 21.76
CA THR A 64 11.21 3.21 22.28
C THR A 64 10.07 2.77 21.37
N ALA A 65 10.31 1.83 20.45
CA ALA A 65 9.25 1.25 19.64
C ALA A 65 8.28 0.43 20.49
N ILE A 66 7.00 0.53 20.15
CA ILE A 66 5.94 -0.27 20.76
C ILE A 66 5.23 -1.02 19.63
N ILE A 67 5.15 -2.33 19.76
CA ILE A 67 4.44 -3.22 18.84
C ILE A 67 3.39 -3.94 19.66
N GLU A 68 2.12 -3.67 19.40
CA GLU A 68 1.01 -4.33 20.07
C GLU A 68 0.80 -5.76 19.51
N ASP A 69 -0.21 -6.45 20.02
CA ASP A 69 -0.50 -7.84 19.68
C ASP A 69 -0.86 -8.03 18.20
N ASP A 70 -0.64 -9.25 17.69
CA ASP A 70 -1.09 -9.69 16.36
C ASP A 70 -0.49 -8.92 15.17
N CYS A 71 0.61 -8.19 15.36
CA CYS A 71 1.29 -7.48 14.28
C CYS A 71 2.15 -8.41 13.43
N THR A 72 2.25 -8.09 12.12
CA THR A 72 3.12 -8.80 11.17
C THR A 72 4.12 -7.83 10.57
N LEU A 73 5.41 -8.18 10.60
CA LEU A 73 6.50 -7.43 9.99
C LEU A 73 7.23 -8.31 8.98
N TYR A 74 7.49 -7.77 7.79
CA TYR A 74 8.31 -8.44 6.78
C TYR A 74 9.78 -7.99 6.86
N HIS A 75 10.65 -8.65 6.09
CA HIS A 75 12.09 -8.36 6.05
C HIS A 75 12.38 -6.89 5.71
N GLY A 76 13.53 -6.39 6.17
CA GLY A 76 14.02 -5.05 5.88
C GLY A 76 13.20 -3.91 6.48
N VAL A 77 12.19 -4.20 7.30
CA VAL A 77 11.37 -3.18 8.00
C VAL A 77 12.23 -2.42 9.01
N THR A 78 12.07 -1.10 9.05
CA THR A 78 12.71 -0.27 10.08
C THR A 78 11.67 0.51 10.89
N LEU A 79 11.66 0.31 12.20
CA LEU A 79 10.96 1.13 13.17
C LEU A 79 11.97 2.09 13.80
N GLY A 80 12.21 3.23 13.11
CA GLY A 80 13.30 4.16 13.40
C GLY A 80 12.88 5.42 14.13
N GLY A 81 13.85 6.09 14.75
CA GLY A 81 13.70 7.42 15.33
C GLY A 81 14.12 8.51 14.36
N THR A 82 13.58 9.72 14.55
CA THR A 82 13.94 10.93 13.78
C THR A 82 14.73 11.96 14.61
N SER A 83 14.98 11.67 15.89
CA SER A 83 15.72 12.56 16.78
C SER A 83 16.65 11.78 17.72
N TRP A 84 17.67 12.48 18.24
CA TRP A 84 18.60 11.96 19.25
C TRP A 84 18.10 12.21 20.68
N ASN A 85 16.98 12.91 20.86
CA ASN A 85 16.45 13.23 22.16
C ASN A 85 16.07 11.98 22.95
N LYS A 86 16.30 12.01 24.26
CA LYS A 86 15.82 10.97 25.16
C LYS A 86 14.29 11.01 25.22
N GLY A 87 13.65 9.87 25.26
CA GLY A 87 12.19 9.74 25.29
C GLY A 87 11.62 9.02 24.07
N LYS A 88 10.31 9.12 23.88
CA LYS A 88 9.58 8.50 22.77
C LYS A 88 10.02 9.11 21.44
N ARG A 89 10.71 8.32 20.62
CA ARG A 89 11.23 8.73 19.30
C ARG A 89 11.04 7.68 18.20
N HIS A 90 10.53 6.51 18.57
CA HIS A 90 10.25 5.41 17.64
C HIS A 90 8.75 5.15 17.56
N PRO A 91 8.25 4.54 16.49
CA PRO A 91 6.81 4.38 16.26
C PRO A 91 6.11 3.44 17.25
N THR A 92 4.78 3.58 17.26
CA THR A 92 3.86 2.66 17.93
C THR A 92 3.01 1.98 16.88
N LEU A 93 3.07 0.65 16.79
CA LEU A 93 2.18 -0.15 15.97
C LEU A 93 1.04 -0.67 16.84
N LYS A 94 -0.19 -0.30 16.50
CA LYS A 94 -1.40 -0.79 17.16
C LYS A 94 -1.72 -2.22 16.72
N GLN A 95 -2.59 -2.89 17.46
CA GLN A 95 -2.94 -4.29 17.23
C GLN A 95 -3.28 -4.59 15.77
N GLY A 96 -2.76 -5.71 15.25
CA GLY A 96 -3.09 -6.24 13.93
C GLY A 96 -2.49 -5.45 12.76
N VAL A 97 -1.52 -4.57 12.99
CA VAL A 97 -0.82 -3.85 11.92
C VAL A 97 0.04 -4.80 11.10
N VAL A 98 0.00 -4.62 9.78
CA VAL A 98 0.84 -5.35 8.82
C VAL A 98 1.81 -4.39 8.17
N VAL A 99 3.12 -4.68 8.25
CA VAL A 99 4.18 -3.84 7.69
C VAL A 99 4.90 -4.60 6.60
N GLY A 100 4.72 -4.16 5.36
CA GLY A 100 5.31 -4.77 4.16
C GLY A 100 6.83 -4.67 4.10
N ALA A 101 7.44 -5.52 3.26
CA ALA A 101 8.88 -5.66 3.13
C ALA A 101 9.57 -4.32 2.82
N GLY A 102 10.69 -4.05 3.49
CA GLY A 102 11.49 -2.86 3.27
C GLY A 102 10.89 -1.55 3.76
N ALA A 103 9.67 -1.53 4.31
CA ALA A 103 9.03 -0.30 4.77
C ALA A 103 9.80 0.37 5.92
N LYS A 104 9.82 1.71 5.92
CA LYS A 104 10.46 2.54 6.94
C LYS A 104 9.40 3.37 7.65
N ILE A 105 9.21 3.12 8.93
CA ILE A 105 8.29 3.88 9.79
C ILE A 105 9.14 4.67 10.76
N LEU A 106 9.11 6.00 10.64
CA LEU A 106 10.08 6.88 11.27
C LEU A 106 9.43 7.92 12.16
N GLY A 107 9.95 8.07 13.37
CA GLY A 107 9.50 9.04 14.35
C GLY A 107 8.51 8.47 15.37
N PRO A 108 8.08 9.30 16.35
CA PRO A 108 7.18 8.89 17.44
C PRO A 108 5.71 8.83 16.99
N ILE A 109 5.48 8.32 15.77
CA ILE A 109 4.17 8.24 15.13
C ILE A 109 3.41 6.98 15.55
N THR A 110 2.09 7.02 15.36
CA THR A 110 1.20 5.90 15.66
C THR A 110 0.60 5.34 14.36
N ILE A 111 0.76 4.03 14.18
CA ILE A 111 0.10 3.27 13.12
C ILE A 111 -1.15 2.65 13.73
N GLY A 112 -2.33 3.04 13.24
CA GLY A 112 -3.62 2.65 13.79
C GLY A 112 -3.92 1.16 13.64
N ARG A 113 -4.86 0.66 14.46
CA ARG A 113 -5.25 -0.75 14.49
C ARG A 113 -5.59 -1.29 13.10
N GLY A 114 -5.04 -2.44 12.73
CA GLY A 114 -5.34 -3.13 11.48
C GLY A 114 -4.87 -2.37 10.22
N ALA A 115 -4.10 -1.30 10.37
CA ALA A 115 -3.54 -0.58 9.23
C ALA A 115 -2.51 -1.44 8.49
N LYS A 116 -2.35 -1.18 7.19
CA LYS A 116 -1.43 -1.89 6.31
C LYS A 116 -0.43 -0.90 5.71
N ILE A 117 0.84 -1.21 5.85
CA ILE A 117 1.93 -0.43 5.26
C ILE A 117 2.49 -1.22 4.08
N GLY A 118 2.42 -0.64 2.89
CA GLY A 118 2.93 -1.26 1.67
C GLY A 118 4.45 -1.43 1.67
N SER A 119 4.93 -2.36 0.85
CA SER A 119 6.38 -2.61 0.73
C SER A 119 7.12 -1.36 0.29
N ASN A 120 8.31 -1.14 0.87
CA ASN A 120 9.17 0.02 0.64
C ASN A 120 8.54 1.40 0.91
N ALA A 121 7.37 1.47 1.55
CA ALA A 121 6.79 2.75 1.93
C ALA A 121 7.61 3.45 3.03
N VAL A 122 7.69 4.78 2.98
CA VAL A 122 8.34 5.62 4.00
C VAL A 122 7.29 6.45 4.72
N VAL A 123 6.98 6.07 5.97
CA VAL A 123 5.88 6.65 6.76
C VAL A 123 6.47 7.53 7.85
N VAL A 124 6.09 8.81 7.85
CA VAL A 124 6.57 9.83 8.78
C VAL A 124 5.43 10.60 9.47
N LYS A 125 4.18 10.14 9.28
CA LYS A 125 2.97 10.72 9.89
C LYS A 125 2.07 9.61 10.43
N ASP A 126 1.21 9.95 11.38
CA ASP A 126 0.23 9.03 11.94
C ASP A 126 -0.66 8.42 10.85
N VAL A 127 -1.01 7.15 11.01
CA VAL A 127 -1.86 6.40 10.10
C VAL A 127 -3.15 6.01 10.81
N PRO A 128 -4.33 6.34 10.26
CA PRO A 128 -5.62 5.97 10.85
C PRO A 128 -5.83 4.45 10.92
N PRO A 129 -6.71 3.96 11.81
CA PRO A 129 -7.07 2.55 11.85
C PRO A 129 -7.61 2.05 10.51
N GLY A 130 -7.19 0.82 10.10
CA GLY A 130 -7.64 0.16 8.89
C GLY A 130 -7.17 0.78 7.58
N ALA A 131 -6.41 1.88 7.62
CA ALA A 131 -5.90 2.52 6.41
C ALA A 131 -4.75 1.72 5.78
N THR A 132 -4.61 1.84 4.46
CA THR A 132 -3.46 1.34 3.72
C THR A 132 -2.58 2.51 3.30
N VAL A 133 -1.27 2.40 3.52
CA VAL A 133 -0.29 3.44 3.15
C VAL A 133 0.71 2.86 2.18
N VAL A 134 1.01 3.59 1.09
CA VAL A 134 2.00 3.18 0.08
C VAL A 134 2.86 4.37 -0.36
N GLY A 135 4.03 4.08 -0.91
CA GLY A 135 4.89 5.06 -1.59
C GLY A 135 5.89 5.80 -0.70
N ILE A 136 6.66 6.70 -1.33
CA ILE A 136 7.71 7.53 -0.73
C ILE A 136 7.49 8.99 -1.19
N PRO A 137 7.06 9.91 -0.30
CA PRO A 137 6.58 9.67 1.06
C PRO A 137 5.27 8.87 1.09
N GLY A 138 5.04 8.14 2.20
CA GLY A 138 3.85 7.32 2.38
C GLY A 138 2.55 8.11 2.31
N ARG A 139 1.63 7.66 1.45
CA ARG A 139 0.30 8.25 1.26
C ARG A 139 -0.76 7.23 1.60
N ILE A 140 -1.82 7.66 2.28
CA ILE A 140 -2.98 6.82 2.54
C ILE A 140 -3.69 6.58 1.22
N VAL A 141 -3.83 5.31 0.85
CA VAL A 141 -4.70 4.91 -0.25
C VAL A 141 -6.13 5.08 0.24
N ALA A 142 -6.86 6.04 -0.33
CA ALA A 142 -8.29 6.16 -0.07
C ALA A 142 -8.95 4.81 -0.42
N LYS A 143 -9.88 4.33 0.42
CA LYS A 143 -10.79 3.27 -0.01
C LYS A 143 -11.47 3.82 -1.26
N GLN A 144 -11.10 3.28 -2.43
CA GLN A 144 -11.83 3.58 -3.65
C GLN A 144 -13.28 3.23 -3.37
N ASP A 145 -14.18 4.17 -3.59
CA ASP A 145 -15.61 3.88 -3.66
C ASP A 145 -15.78 2.82 -4.76
N MET A 146 -16.02 1.57 -4.36
CA MET A 146 -16.13 0.43 -5.29
C MET A 146 -17.15 0.74 -6.39
N ALA A 147 -18.23 1.45 -6.02
CA ALA A 147 -19.26 1.89 -6.97
C ALA A 147 -18.69 2.84 -8.05
N LEU A 148 -17.83 3.79 -7.67
CA LEU A 148 -17.22 4.72 -8.63
C LEU A 148 -16.22 4.01 -9.55
N THR A 149 -15.50 3.04 -9.00
CA THR A 149 -14.54 2.23 -9.78
C THR A 149 -15.26 1.31 -10.76
N GLU A 150 -16.37 0.69 -10.35
CA GLU A 150 -17.18 -0.15 -11.23
C GLU A 150 -17.83 0.67 -12.36
N GLN A 151 -18.35 1.86 -12.06
CA GLN A 151 -18.89 2.77 -13.06
C GLN A 151 -17.84 3.20 -14.08
N ARG A 152 -16.64 3.57 -13.61
CA ARG A 152 -15.50 3.92 -14.49
C ARG A 152 -15.05 2.74 -15.35
N GLN A 153 -15.00 1.53 -14.80
CA GLN A 153 -14.66 0.33 -15.56
C GLN A 153 -15.71 -0.01 -16.63
N GLN A 154 -17.00 0.16 -16.32
CA GLN A 154 -18.07 -0.04 -17.30
C GLN A 154 -17.99 0.96 -18.44
N MET A 155 -17.71 2.23 -18.11
CA MET A 155 -17.49 3.28 -19.12
C MET A 155 -16.24 3.02 -19.94
N ALA A 156 -15.12 2.66 -19.30
CA ALA A 156 -13.88 2.35 -20.01
C ALA A 156 -14.08 1.19 -21.00
N LYS A 157 -14.84 0.16 -20.61
CA LYS A 157 -15.22 -0.95 -21.52
C LYS A 157 -16.11 -0.46 -22.68
N LYS A 158 -17.06 0.43 -22.41
CA LYS A 158 -17.94 1.01 -23.43
C LYS A 158 -17.17 1.80 -24.50
N PHE A 159 -16.09 2.47 -24.08
CA PHE A 159 -15.26 3.29 -24.96
C PHE A 159 -13.96 2.59 -25.42
N GLY A 160 -13.78 1.29 -25.14
CA GLY A 160 -12.62 0.53 -25.59
C GLY A 160 -11.30 0.87 -24.88
N PHE A 161 -11.34 1.58 -23.76
CA PHE A 161 -10.13 1.88 -22.96
C PHE A 161 -9.75 0.73 -22.04
N ASP A 162 -8.43 0.48 -21.89
CA ASP A 162 -7.93 -0.51 -20.96
C ASP A 162 -8.25 -0.08 -19.52
N ALA A 163 -8.80 -1.01 -18.72
CA ALA A 163 -9.16 -0.79 -17.32
C ALA A 163 -7.98 -0.33 -16.43
N TYR A 164 -6.75 -0.53 -16.90
CA TYR A 164 -5.53 -0.12 -16.19
C TYR A 164 -5.34 1.42 -16.14
N ALA A 165 -5.85 2.15 -17.11
CA ALA A 165 -5.76 3.61 -17.17
C ALA A 165 -6.79 4.34 -16.28
N VAL A 166 -7.78 3.63 -15.74
CA VAL A 166 -8.97 4.20 -15.09
C VAL A 166 -8.86 4.26 -13.55
N SER A 167 -7.72 3.87 -12.99
CA SER A 167 -7.47 3.95 -11.55
C SER A 167 -7.32 5.42 -11.11
N SER A 168 -8.14 5.88 -10.16
CA SER A 168 -8.10 7.24 -9.62
C SER A 168 -6.78 7.61 -8.91
N ASP A 169 -5.93 6.65 -8.67
CA ASP A 169 -4.67 6.78 -7.91
C ASP A 169 -3.44 6.44 -8.78
N ASN A 170 -3.61 6.48 -10.11
CA ASN A 170 -2.51 6.27 -11.04
C ASN A 170 -1.55 7.48 -10.95
N PRO A 171 -0.24 7.28 -10.71
CA PRO A 171 0.75 8.35 -10.68
C PRO A 171 0.95 9.04 -12.05
N ASP A 172 0.39 8.48 -13.13
CA ASP A 172 0.45 9.07 -14.46
C ASP A 172 -0.56 10.26 -14.59
N PRO A 173 -0.06 11.49 -14.83
CA PRO A 173 -0.91 12.66 -15.03
C PRO A 173 -1.88 12.52 -16.21
N VAL A 174 -1.49 11.76 -17.24
CA VAL A 174 -2.32 11.54 -18.44
C VAL A 174 -3.50 10.63 -18.10
N ALA A 175 -3.26 9.54 -17.41
CA ALA A 175 -4.31 8.63 -16.95
C ALA A 175 -5.31 9.33 -16.01
N ASN A 176 -4.83 10.20 -15.13
CA ASN A 176 -5.69 11.04 -14.28
C ASN A 176 -6.50 12.07 -15.06
N ALA A 177 -5.95 12.62 -16.12
CA ALA A 177 -6.69 13.54 -17.03
C ALA A 177 -7.78 12.78 -17.78
N MET A 178 -7.48 11.58 -18.30
CA MET A 178 -8.45 10.69 -18.96
C MET A 178 -9.58 10.27 -18.01
N GLY A 179 -9.26 9.93 -16.78
CA GLY A 179 -10.27 9.62 -15.75
C GLY A 179 -11.25 10.78 -15.52
N ARG A 180 -10.73 12.00 -15.41
CA ARG A 180 -11.58 13.21 -15.27
C ARG A 180 -12.42 13.50 -16.52
N MET A 181 -11.89 13.22 -17.71
CA MET A 181 -12.67 13.33 -18.97
C MET A 181 -13.83 12.33 -18.99
N LEU A 182 -13.60 11.09 -18.60
CA LEU A 182 -14.65 10.07 -18.50
C LEU A 182 -15.73 10.45 -17.48
N ASP A 183 -15.35 10.98 -16.32
CA ASP A 183 -16.30 11.48 -15.32
C ASP A 183 -17.15 12.65 -15.88
N HIS A 184 -16.52 13.55 -16.62
CA HIS A 184 -17.21 14.67 -17.26
C HIS A 184 -18.17 14.23 -18.37
N MET A 185 -17.76 13.27 -19.18
CA MET A 185 -18.61 12.68 -20.23
C MET A 185 -19.84 12.00 -19.59
N HIS A 186 -19.64 11.23 -18.52
CA HIS A 186 -20.76 10.61 -17.80
C HIS A 186 -21.75 11.64 -17.23
N PHE A 187 -21.24 12.73 -16.67
CA PHE A 187 -22.07 13.82 -16.20
C PHE A 187 -22.90 14.46 -17.34
N LEU A 188 -22.26 14.67 -18.50
CA LEU A 188 -22.95 15.20 -19.69
C LEU A 188 -24.02 14.25 -20.21
N ASP A 189 -23.74 12.94 -20.32
CA ASP A 189 -24.69 11.91 -20.74
C ASP A 189 -25.93 11.90 -19.83
N ASN A 190 -25.73 11.95 -18.51
CA ASN A 190 -26.82 12.00 -17.56
C ASN A 190 -27.65 13.29 -17.73
N LYS A 191 -27.00 14.42 -17.92
CA LYS A 191 -27.71 15.71 -18.14
C LYS A 191 -28.48 15.74 -19.45
N VAL A 192 -27.92 15.23 -20.54
CA VAL A 192 -28.61 15.08 -21.81
C VAL A 192 -29.81 14.16 -21.67
N THR A 193 -29.69 13.04 -21.00
CA THR A 193 -30.79 12.10 -20.75
C THR A 193 -31.90 12.76 -19.92
N GLU A 194 -31.57 13.52 -18.89
CA GLU A 194 -32.51 14.28 -18.06
C GLU A 194 -33.25 15.36 -18.87
N LEU A 195 -32.51 16.09 -19.70
CA LEU A 195 -33.10 17.09 -20.62
C LEU A 195 -34.04 16.42 -21.63
N CYS A 196 -33.63 15.32 -22.24
CA CYS A 196 -34.48 14.57 -23.16
C CYS A 196 -35.79 14.11 -22.53
N GLN A 197 -35.68 13.56 -21.30
CA GLN A 197 -36.90 13.16 -20.56
C GLN A 197 -37.80 14.33 -20.24
N SER A 198 -37.24 15.50 -19.93
CA SER A 198 -38.00 16.72 -19.64
C SER A 198 -38.68 17.27 -20.89
N VAL A 199 -38.00 17.30 -22.04
CA VAL A 199 -38.56 17.71 -23.32
C VAL A 199 -39.68 16.78 -23.80
N ASN A 200 -39.50 15.45 -23.65
CA ASN A 200 -40.55 14.46 -23.96
C ASN A 200 -41.78 14.62 -23.10
N LYS A 201 -41.64 14.99 -21.81
CA LYS A 201 -42.78 15.31 -20.92
C LYS A 201 -43.53 16.56 -21.34
N LEU A 202 -42.86 17.51 -22.04
CA LEU A 202 -43.43 18.71 -22.58
C LEU A 202 -44.01 18.54 -24.00
N GLY A 203 -44.06 17.32 -24.55
CA GLY A 203 -44.59 16.99 -25.86
C GLY A 203 -43.60 17.20 -27.03
N GLY A 204 -42.31 17.42 -26.74
CA GLY A 204 -41.26 17.49 -27.75
C GLY A 204 -40.72 16.08 -28.06
N ASN A 205 -40.26 15.86 -29.28
CA ASN A 205 -39.59 14.61 -29.70
C ASN A 205 -38.20 14.99 -30.21
N VAL A 206 -37.24 15.13 -29.29
CA VAL A 206 -35.89 15.68 -29.59
C VAL A 206 -34.79 14.63 -29.40
N CYS A 207 -35.09 13.44 -28.86
CA CYS A 207 -34.10 12.42 -28.62
C CYS A 207 -33.97 11.47 -29.83
N GLY A 208 -33.10 11.81 -30.76
CA GLY A 208 -32.51 10.86 -31.68
C GLY A 208 -31.59 9.88 -30.91
N ILE A 209 -31.38 8.71 -31.47
CA ILE A 209 -30.40 7.74 -30.94
C ILE A 209 -29.04 8.45 -30.95
N MET A 210 -28.42 8.62 -29.77
CA MET A 210 -27.03 9.08 -29.73
C MET A 210 -26.17 8.13 -30.55
N PRO A 211 -25.30 8.62 -31.44
CA PRO A 211 -24.42 7.74 -32.19
C PRO A 211 -23.54 6.94 -31.20
N GLU A 212 -23.54 5.66 -31.37
CA GLU A 212 -22.62 4.80 -30.65
C GLU A 212 -21.20 5.15 -31.12
N ILE A 213 -20.32 5.52 -30.19
CA ILE A 213 -18.90 5.74 -30.53
C ILE A 213 -18.30 4.35 -30.70
N THR A 214 -18.34 3.85 -31.93
CA THR A 214 -17.62 2.65 -32.35
C THR A 214 -16.21 3.08 -32.73
N ILE A 215 -15.21 2.62 -32.01
CA ILE A 215 -13.82 2.74 -32.43
C ILE A 215 -13.60 1.64 -33.48
N GLU A 216 -14.05 1.89 -34.71
CA GLU A 216 -13.71 1.09 -35.89
C GLU A 216 -12.38 1.61 -36.50
N ASP A 217 -11.37 1.77 -35.68
CA ASP A 217 -10.05 2.07 -36.20
C ASP A 217 -9.25 0.76 -36.21
N GLU A 218 -9.39 0.00 -37.31
CA GLU A 218 -8.64 -1.24 -37.55
C GLU A 218 -7.14 -1.04 -37.33
N ALA A 219 -6.62 0.17 -37.62
CA ALA A 219 -5.24 0.55 -37.39
C ALA A 219 -4.87 0.57 -35.90
N PHE A 220 -5.77 1.02 -35.01
CA PHE A 220 -5.55 1.02 -33.58
C PHE A 220 -5.56 -0.41 -33.00
N ILE A 221 -6.52 -1.23 -33.43
CA ILE A 221 -6.63 -2.63 -33.00
C ILE A 221 -5.41 -3.42 -33.47
N GLN A 222 -4.91 -3.15 -34.67
CA GLN A 222 -3.72 -3.79 -35.21
C GLN A 222 -2.46 -3.36 -34.45
N ALA A 223 -2.30 -2.07 -34.14
CA ALA A 223 -1.18 -1.55 -33.35
C ALA A 223 -1.14 -2.17 -31.93
N GLU A 224 -2.31 -2.40 -31.31
CA GLU A 224 -2.38 -3.04 -30.00
C GLU A 224 -1.99 -4.53 -30.06
N ARG A 225 -2.42 -5.24 -31.12
CA ARG A 225 -2.01 -6.63 -31.34
C ARG A 225 -0.52 -6.75 -31.55
N ASP A 226 0.07 -5.89 -32.36
CA ASP A 226 1.51 -5.86 -32.63
C ASP A 226 2.31 -5.53 -31.36
N ALA A 227 1.83 -4.58 -30.53
CA ALA A 227 2.43 -4.25 -29.25
C ALA A 227 2.33 -5.40 -28.21
N ALA A 228 1.22 -6.14 -28.20
CA ALA A 228 1.03 -7.30 -27.35
C ALA A 228 1.95 -8.47 -27.77
N GLU A 229 2.12 -8.68 -29.08
CA GLU A 229 3.02 -9.70 -29.61
C GLU A 229 4.49 -9.37 -29.32
N HIS A 230 4.89 -8.11 -29.44
CA HIS A 230 6.22 -7.63 -29.05
C HIS A 230 6.50 -7.83 -27.56
N ARG A 231 5.52 -7.54 -26.68
CA ARG A 231 5.64 -7.80 -25.22
C ARG A 231 5.78 -9.30 -24.94
N LYS A 232 5.01 -10.14 -25.61
CA LYS A 232 5.09 -11.60 -25.46
C LYS A 232 6.47 -12.12 -25.89
N LYS A 233 6.98 -11.68 -27.05
CA LYS A 233 8.33 -12.04 -27.52
C LYS A 233 9.44 -11.55 -26.57
N ALA A 234 9.29 -10.38 -25.94
CA ALA A 234 10.23 -9.86 -24.95
C ALA A 234 10.22 -10.69 -23.65
N VAL A 235 9.06 -11.19 -23.23
CA VAL A 235 8.93 -12.07 -22.06
C VAL A 235 9.50 -13.46 -22.35
N ASP A 236 9.22 -14.00 -23.54
CA ASP A 236 9.70 -15.34 -23.95
C ASP A 236 11.23 -15.33 -24.24
N ALA A 237 11.81 -14.16 -24.54
CA ALA A 237 13.25 -13.97 -24.72
C ALA A 237 14.04 -13.72 -23.42
N PHE A 238 13.32 -13.57 -22.30
CA PHE A 238 13.95 -13.43 -20.98
C PHE A 238 14.29 -14.83 -20.45
N ASP A 239 15.57 -15.23 -20.61
CA ASP A 239 16.12 -16.45 -20.02
C ASP A 239 16.39 -16.21 -18.52
N PRO A 240 15.67 -16.90 -17.58
CA PRO A 240 15.87 -16.72 -16.15
C PRO A 240 17.14 -17.43 -15.62
N THR A 241 18.03 -17.92 -16.49
CA THR A 241 19.23 -18.71 -16.13
C THR A 241 20.55 -17.93 -16.22
N ILE A 242 20.52 -16.58 -16.38
CA ILE A 242 21.72 -15.74 -16.29
C ILE A 242 21.71 -14.94 -14.99
#